data_edf71915b80ca7533d3099ffc60c82c0
#
_entry.id   edf71915b80ca7533d3099ffc60c82c0
#
_cell.length_a   1.000
_cell.length_b   1.000
_cell.length_c   1.000
_cell.angle_alpha   90.00
_cell.angle_beta   90.00
_cell.angle_gamma   90.00
#
_symmetry.space_group_name_H-M   'P 1'
#
loop_
_entity.id
_entity.type
_entity.pdbx_description
1 polymer ?
#
loop_
_entity_poly.entity_id
_entity_poly.type
_entity_poly.pdbx_seq_one_letter_code
_entity_poly.pdbx_strand_id
1 'polypeptide(L)'
;VTKQQITAIAGLLLLAMLLTVLIGVFDARRRVIAAEGNDLRTGESAWVTATLDDFERARSAFEPGTKVFVELDDGVRAVAILSGRWTDVPLHDRHALTGRPGEALAGADVAVRGNDIAVDGKTYNVVGRLGVRADSLLSDEVVLADPSRFSASPQRLLLDGPHSVRHYSAEFPGRSIEIIDDGTNRRTNVDAVSPVLVALGALVIIVIAVVAGLQAGRWELRSAAVRFTTGIRPLNTLRSAAARVAVIGAAACTTTLTGAAVVRQTTILDLDVTPAVVAVGTVVLAVSVASFLQGTRRWNC
;
A
#
# COMPACT_ATOMS: atom_id res chain seq x y z
N VAL A 1 -38.55 -10.49 -5.19
CA VAL A 1 -37.18 -10.59 -4.66
C VAL A 1 -37.27 -10.89 -3.18
N THR A 2 -36.75 -12.04 -2.75
CA THR A 2 -36.76 -12.36 -1.31
C THR A 2 -35.66 -11.60 -0.61
N LYS A 3 -35.95 -11.05 0.58
CA LYS A 3 -34.95 -10.36 1.42
C LYS A 3 -33.67 -11.22 1.60
N GLN A 4 -33.84 -12.54 1.72
CA GLN A 4 -32.72 -13.50 1.85
C GLN A 4 -31.71 -13.46 0.68
N GLN A 5 -32.18 -13.25 -0.56
CA GLN A 5 -31.28 -13.22 -1.73
C GLN A 5 -30.42 -11.93 -1.75
N ILE A 6 -31.00 -10.78 -1.40
CA ILE A 6 -30.29 -9.53 -1.27
C ILE A 6 -29.22 -9.67 -0.18
N THR A 7 -29.60 -10.23 0.96
CA THR A 7 -28.68 -10.44 2.09
C THR A 7 -27.52 -11.37 1.71
N ALA A 8 -27.78 -12.42 0.92
CA ALA A 8 -26.71 -13.34 0.48
C ALA A 8 -25.70 -12.65 -0.45
N ILE A 9 -26.17 -11.86 -1.44
CA ILE A 9 -25.27 -11.11 -2.34
C ILE A 9 -24.50 -10.04 -1.58
N ALA A 10 -25.16 -9.29 -0.72
CA ALA A 10 -24.53 -8.28 0.11
C ALA A 10 -23.49 -8.92 1.05
N GLY A 11 -23.79 -10.09 1.62
CA GLY A 11 -22.86 -10.86 2.46
C GLY A 11 -21.60 -11.31 1.70
N LEU A 12 -21.75 -11.82 0.48
CA LEU A 12 -20.61 -12.20 -0.37
C LEU A 12 -19.75 -10.99 -0.75
N LEU A 13 -20.39 -9.86 -1.07
CA LEU A 13 -19.67 -8.62 -1.37
C LEU A 13 -18.90 -8.11 -0.16
N LEU A 14 -19.52 -8.05 1.01
CA LEU A 14 -18.86 -7.64 2.23
C LEU A 14 -17.72 -8.58 2.60
N LEU A 15 -17.90 -9.88 2.39
CA LEU A 15 -16.82 -10.86 2.61
C LEU A 15 -15.63 -10.62 1.67
N ALA A 16 -15.88 -10.43 0.36
CA ALA A 16 -14.81 -10.14 -0.61
C ALA A 16 -14.06 -8.85 -0.24
N MET A 17 -14.78 -7.82 0.17
CA MET A 17 -14.20 -6.54 0.56
C MET A 17 -13.44 -6.61 1.88
N LEU A 18 -13.94 -7.35 2.87
CA LEU A 18 -13.23 -7.60 4.12
C LEU A 18 -11.90 -8.33 3.86
N LEU A 19 -11.93 -9.36 3.01
CA LEU A 19 -10.71 -10.07 2.61
C LEU A 19 -9.72 -9.16 1.89
N THR A 20 -10.20 -8.23 1.06
CA THR A 20 -9.34 -7.24 0.38
C THR A 20 -8.62 -6.36 1.41
N VAL A 21 -9.32 -5.88 2.44
CA VAL A 21 -8.72 -5.09 3.52
C VAL A 21 -7.71 -5.92 4.31
N LEU A 22 -8.06 -7.16 4.67
CA LEU A 22 -7.16 -8.04 5.43
C LEU A 22 -5.87 -8.35 4.67
N ILE A 23 -5.96 -8.60 3.36
CA ILE A 23 -4.77 -8.83 2.52
C ILE A 23 -3.95 -7.55 2.42
N GLY A 24 -4.58 -6.39 2.26
CA GLY A 24 -3.88 -5.10 2.27
C GLY A 24 -3.13 -4.83 3.57
N VAL A 25 -3.77 -5.09 4.73
CA VAL A 25 -3.13 -4.98 6.05
C VAL A 25 -1.96 -5.95 6.18
N PHE A 26 -2.13 -7.19 5.73
CA PHE A 26 -1.08 -8.20 5.74
C PHE A 26 0.13 -7.74 4.90
N ASP A 27 -0.11 -7.28 3.67
CA ASP A 27 0.96 -6.82 2.77
C ASP A 27 1.67 -5.57 3.31
N ALA A 28 0.93 -4.59 3.85
CA ALA A 28 1.51 -3.42 4.49
C ALA A 28 2.37 -3.79 5.70
N ARG A 29 1.88 -4.67 6.57
CA ARG A 29 2.65 -5.18 7.71
C ARG A 29 3.94 -5.90 7.30
N ARG A 30 3.85 -6.70 6.24
CA ARG A 30 5.00 -7.39 5.68
C ARG A 30 6.08 -6.41 5.23
N ARG A 31 5.71 -5.33 4.51
CA ARG A 31 6.66 -4.31 4.04
C ARG A 31 7.39 -3.64 5.20
N VAL A 32 6.67 -3.31 6.26
CA VAL A 32 7.26 -2.73 7.47
C VAL A 32 8.24 -3.70 8.15
N ILE A 33 7.89 -4.99 8.27
CA ILE A 33 8.79 -6.01 8.84
C ILE A 33 10.02 -6.23 7.95
N ALA A 34 9.83 -6.22 6.63
CA ALA A 34 10.94 -6.32 5.69
C ALA A 34 11.88 -5.11 5.78
N ALA A 35 11.34 -3.89 5.89
CA ALA A 35 12.14 -2.69 6.08
C ALA A 35 12.95 -2.72 7.38
N GLU A 36 12.38 -3.22 8.48
CA GLU A 36 13.12 -3.44 9.72
C GLU A 36 14.24 -4.46 9.56
N GLY A 37 13.95 -5.59 8.91
CA GLY A 37 14.92 -6.65 8.66
C GLY A 37 16.05 -6.26 7.70
N ASN A 38 15.81 -5.28 6.83
CA ASN A 38 16.74 -4.77 5.84
C ASN A 38 17.35 -3.40 6.24
N ASP A 39 17.32 -3.09 7.50
CA ASP A 39 17.97 -1.89 8.01
C ASP A 39 17.41 -0.60 7.34
N LEU A 40 16.10 -0.44 7.40
CA LEU A 40 15.32 0.67 6.82
C LEU A 40 15.38 0.79 5.28
N ARG A 41 15.94 -0.21 4.59
CA ARG A 41 16.03 -0.25 3.13
C ARG A 41 14.81 -0.96 2.52
N THR A 42 14.46 -0.54 1.32
CA THR A 42 13.56 -1.31 0.45
C THR A 42 14.38 -2.28 -0.42
N GLY A 43 13.73 -3.16 -1.20
CA GLY A 43 14.46 -4.12 -2.05
C GLY A 43 15.25 -3.51 -3.21
N GLU A 44 15.15 -2.19 -3.47
CA GLU A 44 15.88 -1.50 -4.54
C GLU A 44 16.74 -0.39 -3.95
N SER A 45 17.88 -0.77 -3.38
CA SER A 45 18.81 0.16 -2.79
C SER A 45 20.21 0.06 -3.41
N ALA A 46 20.93 1.17 -3.48
CA ALA A 46 22.28 1.23 -4.01
C ALA A 46 23.11 2.29 -3.32
N TRP A 47 24.41 2.02 -3.18
CA TRP A 47 25.39 3.05 -2.86
C TRP A 47 25.75 3.84 -4.11
N VAL A 48 25.71 5.15 -4.00
CA VAL A 48 26.03 6.09 -5.07
C VAL A 48 26.94 7.18 -4.56
N THR A 49 27.74 7.76 -5.45
CA THR A 49 28.57 8.94 -5.11
C THR A 49 27.93 10.18 -5.73
N ALA A 50 27.34 11.02 -4.90
CA ALA A 50 26.61 12.21 -5.32
C ALA A 50 26.57 13.27 -4.22
N THR A 51 26.05 14.46 -4.54
CA THR A 51 25.65 15.48 -3.58
C THR A 51 24.13 15.47 -3.41
N LEU A 52 23.61 16.02 -2.30
CA LEU A 52 22.17 16.19 -2.14
C LEU A 52 21.58 17.10 -3.23
N ASP A 53 22.32 18.15 -3.63
CA ASP A 53 21.92 19.08 -4.69
C ASP A 53 21.74 18.39 -6.06
N ASP A 54 22.51 17.34 -6.35
CA ASP A 54 22.32 16.53 -7.56
C ASP A 54 20.92 15.90 -7.55
N PHE A 55 20.51 15.31 -6.44
CA PHE A 55 19.22 14.70 -6.28
C PHE A 55 18.08 15.72 -6.27
N GLU A 56 18.26 16.88 -5.65
CA GLU A 56 17.23 17.93 -5.66
C GLU A 56 16.97 18.47 -7.06
N ARG A 57 18.00 18.59 -7.88
CA ARG A 57 17.85 18.98 -9.31
C ARG A 57 17.10 17.92 -10.13
N ALA A 58 17.34 16.65 -9.84
CA ALA A 58 16.70 15.52 -10.51
C ALA A 58 15.44 15.02 -9.80
N ARG A 59 14.90 15.76 -8.82
CA ARG A 59 13.81 15.33 -7.93
C ARG A 59 12.58 14.81 -8.66
N SER A 60 12.24 15.42 -9.79
CA SER A 60 11.07 15.04 -10.60
C SER A 60 11.20 13.69 -11.31
N ALA A 61 12.42 13.15 -11.41
CA ALA A 61 12.69 11.84 -12.01
C ALA A 61 12.43 10.68 -11.03
N PHE A 62 12.35 10.98 -9.73
CA PHE A 62 12.21 9.95 -8.70
C PHE A 62 10.76 9.75 -8.27
N GLU A 63 10.39 8.50 -8.07
CA GLU A 63 9.05 8.10 -7.63
C GLU A 63 8.81 8.47 -6.14
N PRO A 64 7.52 8.60 -5.73
CA PRO A 64 7.18 8.80 -4.32
C PRO A 64 7.73 7.69 -3.43
N GLY A 65 8.30 8.08 -2.27
CA GLY A 65 8.96 7.18 -1.34
C GLY A 65 10.47 7.03 -1.56
N THR A 66 11.03 7.64 -2.63
CA THR A 66 12.48 7.66 -2.83
C THR A 66 13.16 8.59 -1.82
N LYS A 67 14.23 8.10 -1.24
CA LYS A 67 15.01 8.77 -0.20
C LYS A 67 16.49 8.48 -0.33
N VAL A 68 17.30 9.33 0.24
CA VAL A 68 18.75 9.13 0.35
C VAL A 68 19.18 9.22 1.81
N PHE A 69 20.11 8.34 2.18
CA PHE A 69 20.71 8.34 3.51
C PHE A 69 22.19 8.66 3.41
N VAL A 70 22.69 9.29 4.45
CA VAL A 70 24.11 9.38 4.75
C VAL A 70 24.36 8.80 6.13
N GLU A 71 25.32 7.91 6.24
CA GLU A 71 25.78 7.38 7.52
C GLU A 71 26.69 8.42 8.17
N LEU A 72 26.40 8.77 9.42
CA LEU A 72 27.15 9.75 10.20
C LEU A 72 28.07 9.06 11.21
N ASP A 73 27.54 8.07 11.92
CA ASP A 73 28.22 7.28 12.94
C ASP A 73 27.48 5.95 13.10
N ASP A 74 28.01 5.01 13.90
CA ASP A 74 27.36 3.73 14.18
C ASP A 74 25.93 3.94 14.70
N GLY A 75 24.95 3.45 13.94
CA GLY A 75 23.53 3.58 14.27
C GLY A 75 22.93 4.97 14.06
N VAL A 76 23.67 5.96 13.52
CA VAL A 76 23.16 7.31 13.27
C VAL A 76 23.19 7.64 11.79
N ARG A 77 22.04 7.95 11.22
CA ARG A 77 21.89 8.31 9.81
C ARG A 77 21.14 9.61 9.63
N ALA A 78 21.51 10.40 8.63
CA ALA A 78 20.64 11.46 8.16
C ALA A 78 19.90 11.00 6.90
N VAL A 79 18.63 11.42 6.77
CA VAL A 79 17.78 11.10 5.62
C VAL A 79 17.26 12.37 4.96
N ALA A 80 17.26 12.37 3.63
CA ALA A 80 16.55 13.33 2.81
C ALA A 80 15.52 12.60 1.96
N ILE A 81 14.24 12.97 2.11
CA ILE A 81 13.12 12.42 1.33
C ILE A 81 13.05 13.19 0.02
N LEU A 82 13.39 12.55 -1.10
CA LEU A 82 13.42 13.18 -2.41
C LEU A 82 12.02 13.39 -2.98
N SER A 83 11.11 12.41 -2.81
CA SER A 83 9.78 12.48 -3.38
C SER A 83 8.75 11.81 -2.47
N GLY A 84 7.58 12.45 -2.32
CA GLY A 84 6.46 11.91 -1.55
C GLY A 84 6.69 11.90 -0.03
N ARG A 85 6.28 10.81 0.60
CA ARG A 85 6.43 10.57 2.04
C ARG A 85 7.10 9.22 2.25
N TRP A 86 7.85 9.09 3.32
CA TRP A 86 8.36 7.81 3.75
C TRP A 86 7.32 7.09 4.61
N THR A 87 6.62 6.13 4.02
CA THR A 87 5.45 5.45 4.61
C THR A 87 5.77 4.08 5.22
N ASP A 88 6.80 3.40 4.72
CA ASP A 88 7.14 2.03 5.14
C ASP A 88 8.15 2.00 6.30
N VAL A 89 8.12 3.03 7.16
CA VAL A 89 9.00 3.12 8.33
C VAL A 89 8.47 2.19 9.42
N PRO A 90 9.30 1.28 9.96
CA PRO A 90 8.92 0.49 11.13
C PRO A 90 8.89 1.40 12.37
N LEU A 91 7.70 1.67 12.87
CA LEU A 91 7.48 2.50 14.06
C LEU A 91 6.56 1.75 15.03
N HIS A 92 6.90 1.79 16.31
CA HIS A 92 5.99 1.33 17.36
C HIS A 92 5.26 2.47 18.04
N ASP A 93 5.68 3.73 17.78
CA ASP A 93 4.97 4.94 18.18
C ASP A 93 4.61 5.77 16.94
N ARG A 94 3.62 6.67 17.05
CA ARG A 94 2.69 7.05 15.97
C ARG A 94 3.16 8.11 14.96
N HIS A 95 4.38 8.64 15.02
CA HIS A 95 4.76 9.75 14.17
C HIS A 95 5.91 9.38 13.23
N ALA A 96 5.62 9.36 11.93
CA ALA A 96 6.63 9.28 10.89
C ALA A 96 7.30 10.65 10.69
N LEU A 97 8.52 10.66 10.14
CA LEU A 97 9.19 11.88 9.70
C LEU A 97 8.33 12.62 8.68
N THR A 98 8.15 13.92 8.88
CA THR A 98 7.51 14.78 7.88
C THR A 98 8.52 15.32 6.86
N GLY A 99 9.82 15.10 7.10
CA GLY A 99 10.92 15.61 6.32
C GLY A 99 11.33 17.05 6.70
N ARG A 100 10.81 17.56 7.81
CA ARG A 100 11.20 18.87 8.32
C ARG A 100 12.58 18.81 8.99
N PRO A 101 13.48 19.76 8.71
CA PRO A 101 14.76 19.81 9.39
C PRO A 101 14.60 19.86 10.91
N GLY A 102 15.40 19.06 11.61
CA GLY A 102 15.37 18.99 13.07
C GLY A 102 14.43 17.94 13.67
N GLU A 103 13.69 17.17 12.84
CA GLU A 103 12.98 15.96 13.27
C GLU A 103 13.95 14.76 13.36
N ALA A 104 13.69 13.85 14.30
CA ALA A 104 14.39 12.59 14.42
C ALA A 104 13.44 11.43 14.72
N LEU A 105 13.84 10.22 14.28
CA LEU A 105 13.34 8.95 14.79
C LEU A 105 14.44 8.32 15.64
N ALA A 106 14.07 7.74 16.76
CA ALA A 106 15.00 7.10 17.67
C ALA A 106 14.51 5.72 18.10
N GLY A 107 15.40 4.74 18.14
CA GLY A 107 15.11 3.43 18.70
C GLY A 107 14.75 3.48 20.18
N ALA A 108 14.31 2.37 20.73
CA ALA A 108 13.84 2.29 22.12
C ALA A 108 14.97 2.47 23.13
N ASP A 109 16.18 1.96 22.81
CA ASP A 109 17.36 1.97 23.68
C ASP A 109 18.14 3.31 23.59
N VAL A 110 17.77 4.15 22.62
CA VAL A 110 18.38 5.48 22.48
C VAL A 110 17.94 6.40 23.61
N ALA A 111 18.90 6.99 24.31
CA ALA A 111 18.63 7.92 25.42
C ALA A 111 18.03 9.24 24.90
N VAL A 112 16.77 9.48 25.21
CA VAL A 112 16.03 10.69 24.84
C VAL A 112 15.73 11.50 26.11
N ARG A 113 15.97 12.80 26.07
CA ARG A 113 15.63 13.72 27.18
C ARG A 113 14.35 14.46 26.85
N GLY A 114 13.23 14.05 27.49
CA GLY A 114 11.92 14.50 27.07
C GLY A 114 11.58 13.99 25.67
N ASN A 115 11.49 14.89 24.68
CA ASN A 115 11.32 14.54 23.26
C ASN A 115 12.56 14.87 22.43
N ASP A 116 13.70 15.18 23.05
CA ASP A 116 14.86 15.65 22.32
C ASP A 116 16.04 14.69 22.43
N ILE A 117 16.82 14.61 21.35
CA ILE A 117 18.07 13.90 21.27
C ILE A 117 19.17 14.85 20.79
N ALA A 118 20.36 14.77 21.39
CA ALA A 118 21.52 15.54 20.98
C ALA A 118 22.45 14.65 20.16
N VAL A 119 22.75 15.09 18.93
CA VAL A 119 23.71 14.43 18.03
C VAL A 119 24.70 15.48 17.53
N ASP A 120 26.00 15.29 17.79
CA ASP A 120 27.09 16.22 17.44
C ASP A 120 26.80 17.67 17.85
N GLY A 121 26.31 17.86 19.07
CA GLY A 121 26.04 19.20 19.61
C GLY A 121 24.79 19.89 19.07
N LYS A 122 24.05 19.26 18.19
CA LYS A 122 22.76 19.73 17.65
C LYS A 122 21.62 18.95 18.26
N THR A 123 20.55 19.64 18.65
CA THR A 123 19.35 19.02 19.24
C THR A 123 18.29 18.76 18.17
N TYR A 124 17.68 17.58 18.21
CA TYR A 124 16.63 17.13 17.31
C TYR A 124 15.42 16.72 18.11
N ASN A 125 14.22 17.04 17.59
CA ASN A 125 12.97 16.63 18.19
C ASN A 125 12.60 15.20 17.72
N VAL A 126 12.49 14.26 18.66
CA VAL A 126 12.10 12.88 18.39
C VAL A 126 10.60 12.83 18.18
N VAL A 127 10.20 12.62 16.90
CA VAL A 127 8.81 12.58 16.49
C VAL A 127 8.22 11.16 16.52
N GLY A 128 9.07 10.13 16.57
CA GLY A 128 8.62 8.74 16.60
C GLY A 128 9.71 7.79 17.09
N ARG A 129 9.29 6.56 17.43
CA ARG A 129 10.16 5.49 17.88
C ARG A 129 10.32 4.43 16.83
N LEU A 130 11.57 4.16 16.43
CA LEU A 130 11.93 3.13 15.45
C LEU A 130 11.66 1.73 15.97
N GLY A 131 11.32 0.85 15.02
CA GLY A 131 11.07 -0.56 15.24
C GLY A 131 9.58 -0.91 15.30
N VAL A 132 9.25 -2.13 14.92
CA VAL A 132 7.87 -2.68 15.05
C VAL A 132 7.53 -2.90 16.53
N ARG A 133 8.55 -3.09 17.37
CA ARG A 133 8.46 -3.26 18.82
C ARG A 133 9.66 -2.57 19.49
N ALA A 134 9.58 -2.39 20.79
CA ALA A 134 10.68 -1.81 21.56
C ALA A 134 11.98 -2.66 21.53
N ASP A 135 11.85 -3.99 21.47
CA ASP A 135 12.95 -4.96 21.33
C ASP A 135 13.34 -5.23 19.87
N SER A 136 13.23 -4.24 19.04
CA SER A 136 13.51 -4.26 17.60
C SER A 136 15.01 -4.30 17.31
N LEU A 137 15.35 -4.73 16.09
CA LEU A 137 16.74 -4.62 15.57
C LEU A 137 17.21 -3.16 15.40
N LEU A 138 16.28 -2.22 15.44
CA LEU A 138 16.51 -0.78 15.30
C LEU A 138 16.46 -0.06 16.65
N SER A 139 16.59 -0.80 17.76
CA SER A 139 16.43 -0.23 19.13
C SER A 139 17.50 0.81 19.48
N ASP A 140 18.67 0.75 18.89
CA ASP A 140 19.79 1.65 19.06
C ASP A 140 20.01 2.63 17.89
N GLU A 141 19.19 2.55 16.86
CA GLU A 141 19.29 3.37 15.66
C GLU A 141 18.66 4.76 15.83
N VAL A 142 19.26 5.75 15.14
CA VAL A 142 18.76 7.12 15.05
C VAL A 142 18.71 7.56 13.60
N VAL A 143 17.57 8.10 13.17
CA VAL A 143 17.40 8.68 11.84
C VAL A 143 17.03 10.15 11.96
N LEU A 144 17.84 11.02 11.38
CA LEU A 144 17.71 12.47 11.43
C LEU A 144 17.15 13.02 10.11
N ALA A 145 16.11 13.82 10.14
CA ALA A 145 15.70 14.64 9.00
C ALA A 145 16.52 15.94 8.99
N ASP A 146 17.74 15.88 8.48
CA ASP A 146 18.64 17.03 8.49
C ASP A 146 19.47 17.15 7.20
N PRO A 147 19.01 17.95 6.22
CA PRO A 147 19.76 18.19 4.99
C PRO A 147 21.16 18.78 5.22
N SER A 148 21.39 19.49 6.33
CA SER A 148 22.72 20.08 6.62
C SER A 148 23.78 19.06 6.96
N ARG A 149 23.44 17.78 7.16
CA ARG A 149 24.36 16.68 7.37
C ARG A 149 24.93 16.12 6.07
N PHE A 150 24.35 16.50 4.93
CA PHE A 150 24.85 16.11 3.63
C PHE A 150 25.96 17.08 3.21
N SER A 151 27.11 16.53 2.78
CA SER A 151 28.22 17.33 2.30
C SER A 151 27.90 18.04 0.98
N ALA A 152 28.42 19.24 0.81
CA ALA A 152 28.40 19.95 -0.48
C ALA A 152 29.30 19.26 -1.54
N SER A 153 30.28 18.46 -1.12
CA SER A 153 31.11 17.64 -2.00
C SER A 153 30.49 16.27 -2.22
N PRO A 154 30.72 15.63 -3.38
CA PRO A 154 30.26 14.28 -3.63
C PRO A 154 30.68 13.31 -2.53
N GLN A 155 29.73 12.60 -1.95
CA GLN A 155 29.97 11.62 -0.89
C GLN A 155 29.20 10.33 -1.18
N ARG A 156 29.52 9.27 -0.47
CA ARG A 156 28.83 7.99 -0.57
C ARG A 156 27.49 8.12 0.12
N LEU A 157 26.42 7.96 -0.66
CA LEU A 157 25.02 8.03 -0.22
C LEU A 157 24.32 6.71 -0.52
N LEU A 158 23.46 6.30 0.38
CA LEU A 158 22.54 5.17 0.15
C LEU A 158 21.24 5.72 -0.48
N LEU A 159 21.06 5.44 -1.76
CA LEU A 159 19.82 5.72 -2.47
C LEU A 159 18.86 4.54 -2.28
N ASP A 160 17.62 4.81 -1.89
CA ASP A 160 16.60 3.79 -1.65
C ASP A 160 15.22 4.27 -2.11
N GLY A 161 14.46 3.38 -2.73
CA GLY A 161 13.09 3.64 -3.19
C GLY A 161 12.71 2.88 -4.46
N PRO A 162 11.43 2.94 -4.86
CA PRO A 162 10.95 2.25 -6.06
C PRO A 162 11.72 2.69 -7.31
N HIS A 163 12.23 1.72 -8.07
CA HIS A 163 12.99 1.95 -9.31
C HIS A 163 14.13 2.97 -9.22
N SER A 164 14.60 3.25 -8.00
CA SER A 164 15.58 4.31 -7.70
C SER A 164 16.89 4.13 -8.45
N VAL A 165 17.39 2.90 -8.56
CA VAL A 165 18.62 2.56 -9.30
C VAL A 165 18.48 2.87 -10.79
N ARG A 166 17.34 2.52 -11.38
CA ARG A 166 17.05 2.78 -12.80
C ARG A 166 16.95 4.29 -13.08
N HIS A 167 16.25 5.02 -12.22
CA HIS A 167 16.12 6.48 -12.35
C HIS A 167 17.46 7.19 -12.20
N TYR A 168 18.27 6.77 -11.21
CA TYR A 168 19.60 7.32 -11.03
C TYR A 168 20.51 7.07 -12.24
N SER A 169 20.50 5.85 -12.79
CA SER A 169 21.29 5.51 -13.98
C SER A 169 20.90 6.33 -15.21
N ALA A 170 19.61 6.66 -15.35
CA ALA A 170 19.12 7.47 -16.45
C ALA A 170 19.51 8.96 -16.31
N GLU A 171 19.42 9.51 -15.10
CA GLU A 171 19.71 10.94 -14.83
C GLU A 171 21.22 11.23 -14.72
N PHE A 172 22.02 10.25 -14.29
CA PHE A 172 23.47 10.42 -14.04
C PHE A 172 24.29 9.37 -14.81
N PRO A 173 24.27 9.40 -16.16
CA PRO A 173 24.98 8.41 -16.95
C PRO A 173 26.49 8.46 -16.68
N GLY A 174 27.10 7.28 -16.45
CA GLY A 174 28.52 7.14 -16.19
C GLY A 174 28.99 7.34 -14.75
N ARG A 175 28.08 7.65 -13.81
CA ARG A 175 28.41 7.61 -12.37
C ARG A 175 28.39 6.17 -11.87
N SER A 176 29.27 5.86 -10.92
CA SER A 176 29.33 4.52 -10.31
C SER A 176 28.11 4.27 -9.43
N ILE A 177 27.57 3.07 -9.56
CA ILE A 177 26.45 2.56 -8.75
C ILE A 177 26.90 1.22 -8.22
N GLU A 178 26.85 1.06 -6.90
CA GLU A 178 27.07 -0.21 -6.23
C GLU A 178 25.71 -0.71 -5.74
N ILE A 179 25.08 -1.58 -6.53
CA ILE A 179 23.78 -2.17 -6.17
C ILE A 179 24.01 -3.01 -4.92
N ILE A 180 23.23 -2.76 -3.90
CA ILE A 180 23.21 -3.60 -2.72
C ILE A 180 22.32 -4.79 -3.08
N ASP A 181 23.00 -5.90 -3.39
CA ASP A 181 22.31 -7.18 -3.46
C ASP A 181 21.90 -7.53 -2.02
N ASP A 182 20.66 -7.29 -1.68
CA ASP A 182 20.05 -7.81 -0.45
C ASP A 182 20.02 -9.34 -0.61
N GLY A 183 21.24 -9.88 -0.73
CA GLY A 183 21.49 -11.29 -0.94
C GLY A 183 20.51 -12.08 -0.13
N THR A 184 19.71 -12.88 -0.78
CA THR A 184 18.70 -13.87 -0.32
C THR A 184 18.88 -14.24 1.16
N ASN A 185 18.72 -13.25 2.02
CA ASN A 185 19.23 -13.31 3.36
C ASN A 185 18.21 -13.86 4.32
N ARG A 186 18.59 -14.96 4.89
CA ARG A 186 18.33 -15.52 6.24
C ARG A 186 16.90 -15.49 6.81
N ARG A 187 15.96 -14.71 6.26
CA ARG A 187 14.53 -14.69 6.59
C ARG A 187 13.65 -15.06 5.39
N THR A 188 14.21 -15.68 4.40
CA THR A 188 13.72 -16.01 3.07
C THR A 188 12.37 -16.73 2.99
N ASN A 189 11.90 -17.39 4.02
CA ASN A 189 10.60 -18.04 3.98
C ASN A 189 9.43 -17.05 3.92
N VAL A 190 9.55 -15.87 4.53
CA VAL A 190 8.49 -14.86 4.51
C VAL A 190 8.39 -14.20 3.13
N ASP A 191 9.52 -13.94 2.49
CA ASP A 191 9.58 -13.28 1.17
C ASP A 191 9.14 -14.18 0.02
N ALA A 192 9.35 -15.49 0.12
CA ALA A 192 8.89 -16.44 -0.88
C ALA A 192 7.41 -16.83 -0.69
N VAL A 193 6.98 -17.06 0.54
CA VAL A 193 5.61 -17.52 0.86
C VAL A 193 4.59 -16.39 0.75
N SER A 194 4.98 -15.17 1.09
CA SER A 194 4.07 -14.04 1.16
C SER A 194 3.45 -13.62 -0.17
N PRO A 195 4.18 -13.52 -1.31
CA PRO A 195 3.56 -13.25 -2.61
C PRO A 195 2.56 -14.33 -3.02
N VAL A 196 2.85 -15.59 -2.69
CA VAL A 196 1.93 -16.71 -2.96
C VAL A 196 0.65 -16.57 -2.16
N LEU A 197 0.73 -16.21 -0.87
CA LEU A 197 -0.45 -15.97 -0.04
C LEU A 197 -1.28 -14.80 -0.53
N VAL A 198 -0.65 -13.70 -0.94
CA VAL A 198 -1.34 -12.54 -1.52
C VAL A 198 -2.02 -12.92 -2.83
N ALA A 199 -1.34 -13.67 -3.71
CA ALA A 199 -1.91 -14.14 -4.98
C ALA A 199 -3.09 -15.10 -4.76
N LEU A 200 -2.98 -16.05 -3.84
CA LEU A 200 -4.08 -16.94 -3.47
C LEU A 200 -5.26 -16.17 -2.87
N GLY A 201 -4.99 -15.22 -2.01
CA GLY A 201 -6.02 -14.35 -1.45
C GLY A 201 -6.74 -13.52 -2.52
N ALA A 202 -6.00 -12.94 -3.48
CA ALA A 202 -6.56 -12.23 -4.61
C ALA A 202 -7.44 -13.16 -5.49
N LEU A 203 -6.98 -14.39 -5.73
CA LEU A 203 -7.76 -15.40 -6.46
C LEU A 203 -9.08 -15.70 -5.75
N VAL A 204 -9.06 -15.90 -4.44
CA VAL A 204 -10.27 -16.15 -3.63
C VAL A 204 -11.24 -14.97 -3.73
N ILE A 205 -10.75 -13.72 -3.63
CA ILE A 205 -11.56 -12.52 -3.78
C ILE A 205 -12.22 -12.48 -5.16
N ILE A 206 -11.47 -12.76 -6.24
CA ILE A 206 -11.99 -12.79 -7.60
C ILE A 206 -13.10 -13.87 -7.73
N VAL A 207 -12.88 -15.06 -7.20
CA VAL A 207 -13.87 -16.14 -7.23
C VAL A 207 -15.15 -15.71 -6.50
N ILE A 208 -15.05 -15.14 -5.32
CA ILE A 208 -16.20 -14.64 -4.56
C ILE A 208 -16.96 -13.55 -5.35
N ALA A 209 -16.20 -12.61 -5.95
CA ALA A 209 -16.79 -11.53 -6.77
C ALA A 209 -17.53 -12.08 -8.00
N VAL A 210 -16.96 -13.06 -8.69
CA VAL A 210 -17.58 -13.73 -9.82
C VAL A 210 -18.87 -14.47 -9.39
N VAL A 211 -18.80 -15.23 -8.30
CA VAL A 211 -20.00 -15.94 -7.76
C VAL A 211 -21.09 -14.96 -7.37
N ALA A 212 -20.75 -13.86 -6.71
CA ALA A 212 -21.72 -12.82 -6.35
C ALA A 212 -22.35 -12.19 -7.59
N GLY A 213 -21.55 -11.89 -8.63
CA GLY A 213 -22.05 -11.36 -9.91
C GLY A 213 -22.97 -12.34 -10.66
N LEU A 214 -22.61 -13.63 -10.72
CA LEU A 214 -23.45 -14.67 -11.32
C LEU A 214 -24.79 -14.84 -10.58
N GLN A 215 -24.77 -14.83 -9.26
CA GLN A 215 -25.98 -14.91 -8.47
C GLN A 215 -26.87 -13.69 -8.68
N ALA A 216 -26.30 -12.49 -8.69
CA ALA A 216 -27.02 -11.25 -8.95
C ALA A 216 -27.67 -11.27 -10.35
N GLY A 217 -26.94 -11.68 -11.39
CA GLY A 217 -27.44 -11.79 -12.75
C GLY A 217 -28.58 -12.82 -12.91
N ARG A 218 -28.41 -14.01 -12.34
CA ARG A 218 -29.46 -15.06 -12.35
C ARG A 218 -30.73 -14.64 -11.63
N TRP A 219 -30.56 -13.90 -10.57
CA TRP A 219 -31.67 -13.39 -9.81
C TRP A 219 -32.49 -12.33 -10.57
N GLU A 220 -31.79 -11.39 -11.20
CA GLU A 220 -32.45 -10.40 -12.04
C GLU A 220 -33.16 -11.02 -13.26
N LEU A 221 -32.63 -12.11 -13.80
CA LEU A 221 -33.29 -12.87 -14.87
C LEU A 221 -34.68 -13.37 -14.46
N ARG A 222 -34.84 -13.91 -13.24
CA ARG A 222 -36.14 -14.35 -12.74
C ARG A 222 -37.11 -13.18 -12.61
N SER A 223 -36.67 -12.05 -12.14
CA SER A 223 -37.48 -10.82 -12.06
C SER A 223 -37.84 -10.28 -13.45
N ALA A 224 -36.89 -10.38 -14.40
CA ALA A 224 -37.06 -9.97 -15.77
C ALA A 224 -38.17 -10.84 -16.49
N ALA A 225 -38.15 -12.15 -16.28
CA ALA A 225 -39.14 -13.04 -16.87
C ALA A 225 -40.59 -12.60 -16.58
N VAL A 226 -40.84 -12.25 -15.32
CA VAL A 226 -42.18 -11.74 -14.92
C VAL A 226 -42.52 -10.40 -15.59
N ARG A 227 -41.52 -9.51 -15.75
CA ARG A 227 -41.72 -8.20 -16.38
C ARG A 227 -41.95 -8.30 -17.90
N PHE A 228 -41.33 -9.28 -18.55
CA PHE A 228 -41.55 -9.55 -19.96
C PHE A 228 -42.98 -9.94 -20.24
N THR A 229 -43.61 -10.75 -19.38
CA THR A 229 -45.04 -11.12 -19.53
C THR A 229 -45.97 -9.92 -19.37
N THR A 230 -45.50 -8.83 -18.72
CA THR A 230 -46.24 -7.58 -18.56
C THR A 230 -45.93 -6.52 -19.63
N GLY A 231 -45.16 -6.85 -20.68
CA GLY A 231 -44.86 -5.97 -21.83
C GLY A 231 -43.81 -4.89 -21.60
N ILE A 232 -43.01 -4.98 -20.53
CA ILE A 232 -41.95 -4.02 -20.27
C ILE A 232 -40.75 -4.29 -21.21
N ARG A 233 -40.23 -3.24 -21.85
CA ARG A 233 -39.08 -3.36 -22.77
C ARG A 233 -37.85 -3.92 -22.08
N PRO A 234 -37.09 -4.85 -22.73
CA PRO A 234 -35.92 -5.52 -22.15
C PRO A 234 -34.83 -4.56 -21.69
N LEU A 235 -34.60 -3.47 -22.41
CA LEU A 235 -33.60 -2.46 -22.08
C LEU A 235 -33.89 -1.75 -20.73
N ASN A 236 -35.17 -1.47 -20.46
CA ASN A 236 -35.54 -0.83 -19.18
C ASN A 236 -35.38 -1.79 -18.00
N THR A 237 -35.59 -3.07 -18.22
CA THR A 237 -35.38 -4.13 -17.22
C THR A 237 -33.88 -4.27 -16.92
N LEU A 238 -33.02 -4.27 -17.97
CA LEU A 238 -31.57 -4.30 -17.80
C LEU A 238 -31.07 -3.09 -17.02
N ARG A 239 -31.49 -1.87 -17.39
CA ARG A 239 -31.09 -0.63 -16.68
C ARG A 239 -31.48 -0.68 -15.19
N SER A 240 -32.70 -1.13 -14.89
CA SER A 240 -33.14 -1.23 -13.49
C SER A 240 -32.42 -2.32 -12.71
N ALA A 241 -32.01 -3.41 -13.35
CA ALA A 241 -31.18 -4.47 -12.76
C ALA A 241 -29.77 -3.99 -12.47
N ALA A 242 -29.12 -3.38 -13.45
CA ALA A 242 -27.78 -2.83 -13.31
C ALA A 242 -27.73 -1.74 -12.22
N ALA A 243 -28.74 -0.85 -12.17
CA ALA A 243 -28.83 0.18 -11.14
C ALA A 243 -28.91 -0.41 -9.71
N ARG A 244 -29.71 -1.48 -9.51
CA ARG A 244 -29.79 -2.13 -8.18
C ARG A 244 -28.48 -2.76 -7.76
N VAL A 245 -27.82 -3.49 -8.67
CA VAL A 245 -26.50 -4.09 -8.39
C VAL A 245 -25.47 -3.01 -8.11
N ALA A 246 -25.49 -1.90 -8.89
CA ALA A 246 -24.59 -0.77 -8.68
C ALA A 246 -24.82 -0.11 -7.31
N VAL A 247 -26.05 0.08 -6.87
CA VAL A 247 -26.36 0.65 -5.54
C VAL A 247 -25.84 -0.25 -4.41
N ILE A 248 -26.06 -1.57 -4.50
CA ILE A 248 -25.56 -2.54 -3.50
C ILE A 248 -24.01 -2.52 -3.50
N GLY A 249 -23.40 -2.53 -4.69
CA GLY A 249 -21.96 -2.45 -4.85
C GLY A 249 -21.37 -1.14 -4.28
N ALA A 250 -21.97 -0.01 -4.60
CA ALA A 250 -21.56 1.30 -4.08
C ALA A 250 -21.67 1.36 -2.54
N ALA A 251 -22.75 0.88 -1.96
CA ALA A 251 -22.93 0.82 -0.52
C ALA A 251 -21.84 -0.05 0.14
N ALA A 252 -21.55 -1.23 -0.42
CA ALA A 252 -20.50 -2.11 0.08
C ALA A 252 -19.10 -1.46 -0.06
N CYS A 253 -18.80 -0.83 -1.21
CA CYS A 253 -17.54 -0.08 -1.42
C CYS A 253 -17.39 1.04 -0.37
N THR A 254 -18.43 1.86 -0.18
CA THR A 254 -18.40 2.96 0.79
C THR A 254 -18.14 2.45 2.20
N THR A 255 -18.84 1.41 2.64
CA THR A 255 -18.66 0.80 3.97
C THR A 255 -17.23 0.31 4.15
N THR A 256 -16.67 -0.35 3.14
CA THR A 256 -15.29 -0.90 3.19
C THR A 256 -14.24 0.19 3.21
N LEU A 257 -14.40 1.23 2.37
CA LEU A 257 -13.46 2.36 2.34
C LEU A 257 -13.50 3.15 3.65
N THR A 258 -14.70 3.33 4.24
CA THR A 258 -14.82 3.94 5.56
C THR A 258 -14.12 3.09 6.63
N GLY A 259 -14.31 1.78 6.62
CA GLY A 259 -13.61 0.85 7.52
C GLY A 259 -12.10 0.89 7.33
N ALA A 260 -11.61 0.88 6.08
CA ALA A 260 -10.18 1.00 5.76
C ALA A 260 -9.59 2.34 6.23
N ALA A 261 -10.35 3.45 6.07
CA ALA A 261 -9.93 4.76 6.57
C ALA A 261 -9.81 4.79 8.10
N VAL A 262 -10.72 4.14 8.82
CA VAL A 262 -10.61 3.98 10.29
C VAL A 262 -9.39 3.16 10.65
N VAL A 263 -9.13 2.04 9.98
CA VAL A 263 -7.92 1.23 10.20
C VAL A 263 -6.66 2.05 9.95
N ARG A 264 -6.62 2.81 8.86
CA ARG A 264 -5.49 3.71 8.54
C ARG A 264 -5.26 4.78 9.62
N GLN A 265 -6.32 5.32 10.22
CA GLN A 265 -6.21 6.30 11.31
C GLN A 265 -5.75 5.68 12.64
N THR A 266 -6.08 4.40 12.87
CA THR A 266 -5.75 3.68 14.10
C THR A 266 -4.44 2.90 14.00
N THR A 267 -3.89 2.72 12.80
CA THR A 267 -2.64 2.01 12.55
C THR A 267 -1.68 2.93 11.79
N ILE A 268 -0.39 2.69 11.95
CA ILE A 268 0.69 3.42 11.24
C ILE A 268 0.79 2.98 9.76
N LEU A 269 0.04 1.94 9.39
CA LEU A 269 0.14 1.32 8.07
C LEU A 269 -0.47 2.22 6.99
N ASP A 270 0.29 2.51 5.95
CA ASP A 270 -0.26 3.14 4.74
C ASP A 270 -1.02 2.11 3.92
N LEU A 271 -2.34 2.14 4.10
CA LEU A 271 -3.27 1.17 3.51
C LEU A 271 -4.06 1.84 2.39
N ASP A 272 -3.61 1.71 1.14
CA ASP A 272 -4.39 2.10 -0.04
C ASP A 272 -5.07 0.88 -0.68
N VAL A 273 -6.25 0.55 -0.19
CA VAL A 273 -7.09 -0.53 -0.75
C VAL A 273 -8.09 -0.03 -1.79
N THR A 274 -8.11 1.28 -2.07
CA THR A 274 -9.08 1.93 -2.96
C THR A 274 -9.14 1.26 -4.34
N PRO A 275 -8.02 1.05 -5.07
CA PRO A 275 -8.08 0.44 -6.40
C PRO A 275 -8.60 -0.99 -6.36
N ALA A 276 -8.22 -1.77 -5.35
CA ALA A 276 -8.67 -3.17 -5.21
C ALA A 276 -10.16 -3.26 -4.91
N VAL A 277 -10.68 -2.43 -4.01
CA VAL A 277 -12.12 -2.38 -3.67
C VAL A 277 -12.95 -1.97 -4.89
N VAL A 278 -12.51 -0.97 -5.66
CA VAL A 278 -13.18 -0.54 -6.90
C VAL A 278 -13.15 -1.65 -7.95
N ALA A 279 -12.02 -2.35 -8.10
CA ALA A 279 -11.91 -3.48 -9.03
C ALA A 279 -12.89 -4.61 -8.68
N VAL A 280 -13.02 -4.98 -7.41
CA VAL A 280 -14.00 -5.99 -6.96
C VAL A 280 -15.43 -5.57 -7.33
N GLY A 281 -15.83 -4.34 -7.04
CA GLY A 281 -17.15 -3.81 -7.40
C GLY A 281 -17.43 -3.84 -8.91
N THR A 282 -16.39 -3.48 -9.70
CA THR A 282 -16.47 -3.49 -11.17
C THR A 282 -16.63 -4.91 -11.72
N VAL A 283 -15.88 -5.89 -11.21
CA VAL A 283 -16.00 -7.29 -11.60
C VAL A 283 -17.40 -7.82 -11.31
N VAL A 284 -17.95 -7.56 -10.13
CA VAL A 284 -19.31 -8.00 -9.78
C VAL A 284 -20.35 -7.42 -10.72
N LEU A 285 -20.25 -6.12 -11.02
CA LEU A 285 -21.18 -5.45 -11.94
C LEU A 285 -21.07 -6.04 -13.37
N ALA A 286 -19.87 -6.19 -13.90
CA ALA A 286 -19.61 -6.72 -15.23
C ALA A 286 -20.14 -8.15 -15.38
N VAL A 287 -19.85 -9.03 -14.43
CA VAL A 287 -20.31 -10.43 -14.43
C VAL A 287 -21.82 -10.51 -14.29
N SER A 288 -22.44 -9.65 -13.46
CA SER A 288 -23.88 -9.58 -13.31
C SER A 288 -24.58 -9.21 -14.63
N VAL A 289 -24.08 -8.17 -15.30
CA VAL A 289 -24.60 -7.72 -16.60
C VAL A 289 -24.40 -8.81 -17.67
N ALA A 290 -23.21 -9.41 -17.75
CA ALA A 290 -22.93 -10.48 -18.71
C ALA A 290 -23.87 -11.70 -18.50
N SER A 291 -24.03 -12.13 -17.26
CA SER A 291 -24.92 -13.24 -16.89
C SER A 291 -26.39 -12.95 -17.25
N PHE A 292 -26.84 -11.70 -17.03
CA PHE A 292 -28.18 -11.26 -17.42
C PHE A 292 -28.36 -11.30 -18.95
N LEU A 293 -27.39 -10.75 -19.72
CA LEU A 293 -27.47 -10.74 -21.19
C LEU A 293 -27.43 -12.13 -21.79
N GLN A 294 -26.64 -13.06 -21.26
CA GLN A 294 -26.63 -14.45 -21.71
C GLN A 294 -27.99 -15.14 -21.46
N GLY A 295 -28.58 -14.87 -20.31
CA GLY A 295 -29.91 -15.42 -19.99
C GLY A 295 -31.02 -14.91 -20.89
N THR A 296 -31.03 -13.63 -21.24
CA THR A 296 -32.00 -13.02 -22.13
C THR A 296 -31.91 -13.51 -23.59
N ARG A 297 -30.69 -13.83 -24.07
CA ARG A 297 -30.48 -14.41 -25.42
C ARG A 297 -31.18 -15.75 -25.59
N ARG A 298 -31.25 -16.56 -24.54
CA ARG A 298 -31.93 -17.87 -24.55
C ARG A 298 -33.47 -17.77 -24.63
N TRP A 299 -34.05 -16.60 -24.45
CA TRP A 299 -35.49 -16.38 -24.55
C TRP A 299 -35.91 -15.91 -25.95
N ASN A 300 -34.96 -15.47 -26.76
CA ASN A 300 -35.18 -15.00 -28.13
C ASN A 300 -34.97 -16.12 -29.18
N CYS A 301 -34.61 -17.31 -28.76
CA CYS A 301 -34.58 -18.55 -29.55
C CYS A 301 -35.76 -19.46 -29.17
#